data_12faf5fc2e45c68b6bca68b278f8b228
#
_entry.id   12faf5fc2e45c68b6bca68b278f8b228
#
_cell.length_a   1.000
_cell.length_b   1.000
_cell.length_c   1.000
_cell.angle_alpha   90.00
_cell.angle_beta   90.00
_cell.angle_gamma   90.00
#
_symmetry.space_group_name_H-M   'P 1'
#
loop_
_entity.id
_entity.type
_entity.pdbx_description
1 polymer ?
#
loop_
_entity_poly.entity_id
_entity_poly.type
_entity_poly.pdbx_seq_one_letter_code
_entity_poly.pdbx_strand_id
1 'polypeptide(L)'
;DLLANGLGEAGVEVRVVRENRYDLMGACNAVMAASGTVSLELAILDVPMVISYRVSPLTYFLGRRLIKVQYASLVNLVAGREVVPELLQDEAVPEKIADATLRLIKNQAERTRMLAGLAEVRERLGGPGASERSARLALDLARSAS
;
A
#
# COMPACT_ATOMS: atom_id res chain seq x y z
N ASP A 1 12.61 -21.24 6.37
CA ASP A 1 11.21 -20.88 6.07
C ASP A 1 10.36 -20.72 7.32
N LEU A 2 10.63 -19.63 8.04
CA LEU A 2 9.94 -19.23 9.28
C LEU A 2 8.41 -19.04 9.06
N LEU A 3 8.00 -18.66 7.85
CA LEU A 3 6.58 -18.48 7.51
C LEU A 3 5.83 -19.81 7.36
N ALA A 4 6.46 -20.82 6.80
CA ALA A 4 5.82 -22.14 6.61
C ALA A 4 5.58 -22.89 7.92
N ASN A 5 6.49 -22.71 8.90
CA ASN A 5 6.41 -23.43 10.19
C ASN A 5 5.35 -22.83 11.14
N GLY A 6 5.18 -21.50 11.16
CA GLY A 6 4.20 -20.85 12.05
C GLY A 6 2.74 -20.88 11.57
N LEU A 7 2.50 -21.12 10.27
CA LEU A 7 1.18 -21.06 9.69
C LEU A 7 0.51 -22.45 9.58
N GLY A 8 1.32 -23.53 9.59
CA GLY A 8 0.80 -24.92 9.59
C GLY A 8 0.05 -25.30 10.87
N GLU A 9 0.39 -24.69 12.01
CA GLU A 9 -0.27 -24.94 13.29
C GLU A 9 -1.66 -24.31 13.41
N ALA A 10 -1.95 -23.28 12.60
CA ALA A 10 -3.24 -22.58 12.64
C ALA A 10 -4.34 -23.21 11.78
N GLY A 11 -4.08 -24.33 11.09
CA GLY A 11 -5.05 -25.00 10.20
C GLY A 11 -5.44 -24.16 8.98
N VAL A 12 -4.60 -23.18 8.59
CA VAL A 12 -4.83 -22.29 7.44
C VAL A 12 -3.95 -22.75 6.28
N GLU A 13 -4.53 -22.90 5.10
CA GLU A 13 -3.76 -23.18 3.88
C GLU A 13 -2.99 -21.91 3.47
N VAL A 14 -1.67 -22.00 3.40
CA VAL A 14 -0.79 -20.92 2.98
C VAL A 14 -0.04 -21.32 1.73
N ARG A 15 -0.12 -20.47 0.70
CA ARG A 15 0.62 -20.64 -0.55
C ARG A 15 1.63 -19.50 -0.70
N VAL A 16 2.89 -19.84 -0.89
CA VAL A 16 3.95 -18.87 -1.20
C VAL A 16 4.06 -18.76 -2.72
N VAL A 17 3.73 -17.60 -3.26
CA VAL A 17 3.80 -17.31 -4.70
C VAL A 17 4.95 -16.34 -4.96
N ARG A 18 5.84 -16.68 -5.89
CA ARG A 18 6.99 -15.85 -6.27
C ARG A 18 6.85 -15.23 -7.66
N GLU A 19 6.01 -15.82 -8.48
CA GLU A 19 5.76 -15.40 -9.87
C GLU A 19 4.33 -14.90 -10.01
N ASN A 20 4.05 -14.13 -11.07
CA ASN A 20 2.70 -13.63 -11.38
C ASN A 20 2.05 -12.85 -10.23
N ARG A 21 2.87 -12.05 -9.52
CA ARG A 21 2.43 -11.33 -8.31
C ARG A 21 1.24 -10.40 -8.56
N TYR A 22 1.14 -9.80 -9.74
CA TYR A 22 0.04 -8.89 -10.07
C TYR A 22 -1.29 -9.62 -10.24
N ASP A 23 -1.27 -10.81 -10.87
CA ASP A 23 -2.45 -11.66 -11.01
C ASP A 23 -2.91 -12.15 -9.64
N LEU A 24 -1.96 -12.55 -8.79
CA LEU A 24 -2.25 -12.91 -7.41
C LEU A 24 -2.87 -11.75 -6.63
N MET A 25 -2.25 -10.55 -6.68
CA MET A 25 -2.77 -9.36 -6.01
C MET A 25 -4.19 -9.05 -6.48
N GLY A 26 -4.45 -9.05 -7.80
CA GLY A 26 -5.77 -8.77 -8.38
C GLY A 26 -6.85 -9.79 -8.01
N ALA A 27 -6.46 -11.02 -7.69
CA ALA A 27 -7.37 -12.08 -7.24
C ALA A 27 -7.71 -12.02 -5.74
N CYS A 28 -7.01 -11.19 -4.96
CA CYS A 28 -7.23 -11.10 -3.52
C CYS A 28 -8.49 -10.31 -3.15
N ASN A 29 -9.23 -10.78 -2.16
CA ASN A 29 -10.36 -10.04 -1.60
C ASN A 29 -9.92 -8.84 -0.74
N ALA A 30 -8.79 -8.97 -0.05
CA ALA A 30 -8.10 -7.93 0.69
C ALA A 30 -6.63 -8.30 0.86
N VAL A 31 -5.76 -7.31 1.00
CA VAL A 31 -4.30 -7.51 1.15
C VAL A 31 -3.80 -6.77 2.39
N MET A 32 -3.01 -7.46 3.19
CA MET A 32 -2.18 -6.83 4.22
C MET A 32 -0.81 -6.51 3.61
N ALA A 33 -0.46 -5.23 3.55
CA ALA A 33 0.76 -4.77 2.90
C ALA A 33 1.64 -3.92 3.83
N ALA A 34 2.94 -3.98 3.64
CA ALA A 34 3.84 -3.02 4.25
C ALA A 34 3.75 -1.66 3.53
N SER A 35 4.10 -0.57 4.23
CA SER A 35 4.22 0.74 3.58
C SER A 35 5.30 0.71 2.48
N GLY A 36 4.96 1.26 1.31
CA GLY A 36 5.85 1.30 0.14
C GLY A 36 5.07 1.42 -1.17
N THR A 37 5.79 1.24 -2.28
CA THR A 37 5.22 1.32 -3.64
C THR A 37 4.14 0.29 -3.91
N VAL A 38 4.17 -0.85 -3.21
CA VAL A 38 3.13 -1.90 -3.32
C VAL A 38 1.72 -1.36 -3.06
N SER A 39 1.58 -0.34 -2.22
CA SER A 39 0.27 0.29 -1.98
C SER A 39 -0.31 0.95 -3.23
N LEU A 40 0.53 1.57 -4.07
CA LEU A 40 0.10 2.12 -5.37
C LEU A 40 -0.20 1.02 -6.39
N GLU A 41 0.59 -0.05 -6.40
CA GLU A 41 0.33 -1.22 -7.25
C GLU A 41 -1.05 -1.82 -6.95
N LEU A 42 -1.38 -2.00 -5.67
CA LEU A 42 -2.70 -2.47 -5.22
C LEU A 42 -3.83 -1.49 -5.56
N ALA A 43 -3.57 -0.17 -5.45
CA ALA A 43 -4.54 0.85 -5.85
C ALA A 43 -4.85 0.82 -7.35
N ILE A 44 -3.84 0.59 -8.19
CA ILE A 44 -4.01 0.43 -9.65
C ILE A 44 -4.84 -0.82 -9.97
N LEU A 45 -4.69 -1.88 -9.18
CA LEU A 45 -5.41 -3.14 -9.35
C LEU A 45 -6.80 -3.17 -8.69
N ASP A 46 -7.25 -2.06 -8.08
CA ASP A 46 -8.51 -1.97 -7.33
C ASP A 46 -8.65 -3.00 -6.20
N VAL A 47 -7.54 -3.28 -5.51
CA VAL A 47 -7.52 -4.27 -4.42
C VAL A 47 -7.58 -3.58 -3.07
N PRO A 48 -8.60 -3.88 -2.23
CA PRO A 48 -8.68 -3.38 -0.86
C PRO A 48 -7.47 -3.82 -0.04
N MET A 49 -6.96 -2.91 0.79
CA MET A 49 -5.75 -3.17 1.56
C MET A 49 -5.77 -2.56 2.96
N VAL A 50 -4.98 -3.15 3.83
CA VAL A 50 -4.59 -2.60 5.13
C VAL A 50 -3.08 -2.42 5.12
N ILE A 51 -2.60 -1.24 5.45
CA ILE A 51 -1.17 -0.96 5.54
C ILE A 51 -0.72 -1.16 6.98
N SER A 52 0.33 -1.97 7.14
CA SER A 52 0.96 -2.19 8.44
C SER A 52 2.46 -1.93 8.31
N TYR A 53 3.00 -1.12 9.21
CA TYR A 53 4.42 -0.80 9.18
C TYR A 53 5.00 -0.55 10.56
N ARG A 54 6.13 -1.16 10.83
CA ARG A 54 6.86 -1.02 12.08
C ARG A 54 8.33 -0.76 11.80
N VAL A 55 8.85 0.30 12.38
CA VAL A 55 10.29 0.63 12.34
C VAL A 55 10.85 0.65 13.75
N SER A 56 12.18 0.68 13.87
CA SER A 56 12.81 0.81 15.18
C SER A 56 12.33 2.07 15.90
N PRO A 57 12.20 2.05 17.25
CA PRO A 57 11.73 3.22 18.00
C PRO A 57 12.57 4.48 17.72
N LEU A 58 13.89 4.31 17.55
CA LEU A 58 14.79 5.40 17.24
C LEU A 58 14.49 6.00 15.85
N THR A 59 14.31 5.16 14.84
CA THR A 59 13.96 5.59 13.47
C THR A 59 12.62 6.32 13.46
N TYR A 60 11.64 5.81 14.20
CA TYR A 60 10.33 6.44 14.32
C TYR A 60 10.41 7.81 14.99
N PHE A 61 11.15 7.90 16.10
CA PHE A 61 11.33 9.17 16.83
C PHE A 61 11.99 10.24 15.95
N LEU A 62 13.07 9.90 15.26
CA LEU A 62 13.77 10.80 14.34
C LEU A 62 12.90 11.17 13.13
N GLY A 63 12.26 10.16 12.53
CA GLY A 63 11.38 10.36 11.38
C GLY A 63 10.22 11.29 11.70
N ARG A 64 9.55 11.10 12.82
CA ARG A 64 8.42 11.95 13.26
C ARG A 64 8.81 13.41 13.51
N ARG A 65 10.08 13.67 13.84
CA ARG A 65 10.59 15.03 14.10
C ARG A 65 11.06 15.72 12.82
N LEU A 66 11.58 14.95 11.87
CA LEU A 66 12.14 15.46 10.62
C LEU A 66 11.13 15.46 9.46
N ILE A 67 10.22 14.50 9.45
CA ILE A 67 9.29 14.26 8.35
C ILE A 67 7.89 14.70 8.79
N LYS A 68 7.43 15.84 8.24
CA LYS A 68 6.09 16.40 8.49
C LYS A 68 5.05 15.81 7.53
N VAL A 69 5.11 14.50 7.23
CA VAL A 69 4.07 13.86 6.43
C VAL A 69 2.97 13.32 7.33
N GLN A 70 1.74 13.49 6.89
CA GLN A 70 0.55 13.12 7.63
C GLN A 70 0.26 11.60 7.52
N TYR A 71 0.71 10.96 6.44
CA TYR A 71 0.42 9.56 6.11
C TYR A 71 1.71 8.80 5.81
N ALA A 72 1.72 7.51 6.11
CA ALA A 72 2.85 6.62 5.84
C ALA A 72 2.73 5.91 4.48
N SER A 73 1.51 5.63 4.00
CA SER A 73 1.31 5.00 2.70
C SER A 73 1.27 6.04 1.57
N LEU A 74 1.79 5.65 0.42
CA LEU A 74 1.73 6.49 -0.78
C LEU A 74 0.29 6.70 -1.27
N VAL A 75 -0.61 5.76 -1.04
CA VAL A 75 -2.04 5.90 -1.36
C VAL A 75 -2.65 7.09 -0.62
N ASN A 76 -2.51 7.14 0.70
CA ASN A 76 -3.06 8.21 1.51
C ASN A 76 -2.36 9.56 1.25
N LEU A 77 -1.05 9.54 0.98
CA LEU A 77 -0.29 10.73 0.57
C LEU A 77 -0.81 11.31 -0.74
N VAL A 78 -1.02 10.49 -1.77
CA VAL A 78 -1.56 10.93 -3.06
C VAL A 78 -3.01 11.40 -2.92
N ALA A 79 -3.80 10.72 -2.09
CA ALA A 79 -5.18 11.12 -1.82
C ALA A 79 -5.27 12.42 -1.00
N GLY A 80 -4.26 12.74 -0.19
CA GLY A 80 -4.30 13.84 0.79
C GLY A 80 -5.27 13.57 1.94
N ARG A 81 -5.75 12.34 2.10
CA ARG A 81 -6.66 11.87 3.14
C ARG A 81 -6.49 10.39 3.38
N GLU A 82 -7.04 9.88 4.47
CA GLU A 82 -7.09 8.45 4.71
C GLU A 82 -8.08 7.78 3.75
N VAL A 83 -7.56 6.93 2.88
CA VAL A 83 -8.30 6.03 1.97
C VAL A 83 -8.17 4.60 2.42
N VAL A 84 -6.99 4.23 2.89
CA VAL A 84 -6.66 2.91 3.42
C VAL A 84 -6.23 3.03 4.88
N PRO A 85 -6.62 2.10 5.77
CA PRO A 85 -6.18 2.12 7.15
C PRO A 85 -4.68 1.89 7.24
N GLU A 86 -4.00 2.69 8.07
CA GLU A 86 -2.59 2.59 8.38
C GLU A 86 -2.41 2.21 9.84
N LEU A 87 -1.96 0.99 10.09
CA LEU A 87 -1.64 0.49 11.42
C LEU A 87 -0.12 0.59 11.61
N LEU A 88 0.31 1.61 12.36
CA LEU A 88 1.71 1.95 12.52
C LEU A 88 2.19 1.68 13.95
N GLN A 89 3.43 1.23 14.10
CA GLN A 89 4.10 1.03 15.39
C GLN A 89 3.27 0.19 16.37
N ASP A 90 2.74 0.80 17.42
CA ASP A 90 1.97 0.13 18.48
C ASP A 90 0.56 -0.30 18.01
N GLU A 91 0.10 0.21 16.88
CA GLU A 91 -1.13 -0.23 16.24
C GLU A 91 -0.91 -1.42 15.28
N ALA A 92 0.33 -1.66 14.87
CA ALA A 92 0.71 -2.80 14.03
C ALA A 92 0.76 -4.10 14.84
N VAL A 93 -0.38 -4.50 15.41
CA VAL A 93 -0.57 -5.73 16.18
C VAL A 93 -1.50 -6.69 15.43
N PRO A 94 -1.31 -8.01 15.56
CA PRO A 94 -2.05 -9.01 14.79
C PRO A 94 -3.56 -8.84 14.86
N GLU A 95 -4.09 -8.55 16.04
CA GLU A 95 -5.53 -8.41 16.29
C GLU A 95 -6.13 -7.25 15.50
N LYS A 96 -5.48 -6.07 15.53
CA LYS A 96 -5.95 -4.88 14.80
C LYS A 96 -5.85 -5.07 13.29
N ILE A 97 -4.77 -5.70 12.81
CA ILE A 97 -4.57 -5.99 11.39
C ILE A 97 -5.65 -6.96 10.90
N ALA A 98 -5.90 -8.03 11.66
CA ALA A 98 -6.93 -9.00 11.35
C ALA A 98 -8.33 -8.35 11.32
N ASP A 99 -8.68 -7.56 12.34
CA ASP A 99 -9.95 -6.86 12.41
C ASP A 99 -10.16 -5.92 11.23
N ALA A 100 -9.17 -5.09 10.90
CA ALA A 100 -9.25 -4.17 9.78
C ALA A 100 -9.43 -4.92 8.46
N THR A 101 -8.69 -6.02 8.26
CA THR A 101 -8.78 -6.86 7.06
C THR A 101 -10.15 -7.55 6.96
N LEU A 102 -10.64 -8.11 8.06
CA LEU A 102 -11.95 -8.77 8.10
C LEU A 102 -13.10 -7.80 7.84
N ARG A 103 -13.00 -6.55 8.31
CA ARG A 103 -13.99 -5.52 7.96
C ARG A 103 -14.06 -5.28 6.47
N LEU A 104 -12.93 -5.17 5.77
CA LEU A 104 -12.90 -5.01 4.32
C LEU A 104 -13.52 -6.19 3.56
N ILE A 105 -13.44 -7.39 4.13
CA ILE A 105 -14.03 -8.59 3.54
C ILE A 105 -15.54 -8.68 3.84
N LYS A 106 -15.96 -8.34 5.06
CA LYS A 106 -17.33 -8.56 5.56
C LYS A 106 -18.25 -7.35 5.41
N ASN A 107 -17.69 -6.13 5.37
CA ASN A 107 -18.46 -4.89 5.29
C ASN A 107 -18.41 -4.29 3.88
N GLN A 108 -19.44 -4.54 3.11
CA GLN A 108 -19.54 -4.06 1.72
C GLN A 108 -19.47 -2.52 1.62
N ALA A 109 -20.01 -1.79 2.60
CA ALA A 109 -19.99 -0.34 2.57
C ALA A 109 -18.56 0.22 2.76
N GLU A 110 -17.78 -0.35 3.69
CA GLU A 110 -16.37 0.02 3.87
C GLU A 110 -15.55 -0.32 2.63
N ARG A 111 -15.74 -1.52 2.09
CA ARG A 111 -15.09 -1.95 0.84
C ARG A 111 -15.38 -0.99 -0.31
N THR A 112 -16.64 -0.65 -0.55
CA THR A 112 -17.06 0.25 -1.64
C THR A 112 -16.46 1.64 -1.46
N ARG A 113 -16.44 2.17 -0.23
CA ARG A 113 -15.83 3.47 0.07
C ARG A 113 -14.32 3.47 -0.22
N MET A 114 -13.63 2.40 0.17
CA MET A 114 -12.19 2.28 -0.12
C MET A 114 -11.95 2.21 -1.63
N LEU A 115 -12.68 1.37 -2.36
CA LEU A 115 -12.53 1.27 -3.82
C LEU A 115 -12.76 2.59 -4.54
N ALA A 116 -13.74 3.38 -4.10
CA ALA A 116 -13.95 4.74 -4.62
C ALA A 116 -12.73 5.64 -4.37
N GLY A 117 -12.14 5.57 -3.17
CA GLY A 117 -10.92 6.31 -2.86
C GLY A 117 -9.70 5.84 -3.66
N LEU A 118 -9.58 4.54 -3.91
CA LEU A 118 -8.50 4.01 -4.76
C LEU A 118 -8.66 4.47 -6.22
N ALA A 119 -9.89 4.57 -6.72
CA ALA A 119 -10.15 5.14 -8.05
C ALA A 119 -9.70 6.61 -8.14
N GLU A 120 -9.97 7.44 -7.13
CA GLU A 120 -9.45 8.82 -7.07
C GLU A 120 -7.92 8.87 -7.08
N VAL A 121 -7.26 7.98 -6.32
CA VAL A 121 -5.79 7.89 -6.32
C VAL A 121 -5.27 7.55 -7.71
N ARG A 122 -5.88 6.57 -8.37
CA ARG A 122 -5.51 6.15 -9.73
C ARG A 122 -5.64 7.29 -10.74
N GLU A 123 -6.72 8.07 -10.67
CA GLU A 123 -6.89 9.27 -11.49
C GLU A 123 -5.77 10.29 -11.26
N ARG A 124 -5.40 10.55 -10.01
CA ARG A 124 -4.31 11.48 -9.66
C ARG A 124 -2.94 11.00 -10.09
N LEU A 125 -2.69 9.69 -10.12
CA LEU A 125 -1.45 9.11 -10.64
C LEU A 125 -1.29 9.33 -12.15
N GLY A 126 -2.40 9.50 -12.86
CA GLY A 126 -2.42 9.69 -14.30
C GLY A 126 -2.16 8.41 -15.09
N GLY A 127 -2.14 8.55 -16.40
CA GLY A 127 -1.94 7.43 -17.33
C GLY A 127 -0.48 6.99 -17.48
N PRO A 128 -0.23 5.92 -18.24
CA PRO A 128 1.10 5.42 -18.55
C PRO A 128 1.98 6.47 -19.24
N GLY A 129 3.29 6.21 -19.32
CA GLY A 129 4.25 7.08 -20.00
C GLY A 129 4.99 8.06 -19.08
N ALA A 130 5.01 7.86 -17.77
CA ALA A 130 5.76 8.72 -16.84
C ALA A 130 7.25 8.78 -17.19
N SER A 131 7.86 7.65 -17.52
CA SER A 131 9.28 7.57 -17.90
C SER A 131 9.58 8.37 -19.18
N GLU A 132 8.69 8.30 -20.17
CA GLU A 132 8.84 9.08 -21.41
C GLU A 132 8.71 10.59 -21.14
N ARG A 133 7.71 11.00 -20.35
CA ARG A 133 7.56 12.42 -19.97
C ARG A 133 8.79 12.93 -19.21
N SER A 134 9.32 12.13 -18.27
CA SER A 134 10.52 12.50 -17.51
C SER A 134 11.75 12.62 -18.42
N ALA A 135 11.93 11.68 -19.37
CA ALA A 135 13.02 11.72 -20.34
C ALA A 135 12.93 12.96 -21.25
N ARG A 136 11.73 13.32 -21.72
CA ARG A 136 11.52 14.54 -22.52
C ARG A 136 11.89 15.79 -21.73
N LEU A 137 11.41 15.92 -20.49
CA LEU A 137 11.75 17.06 -19.62
C LEU A 137 13.27 17.18 -19.40
N ALA A 138 13.95 16.07 -19.16
CA ALA A 138 15.41 16.07 -19.00
C ALA A 138 16.14 16.52 -20.27
N LEU A 139 15.68 16.06 -21.44
CA LEU A 139 16.25 16.46 -22.74
C LEU A 139 16.00 17.93 -23.04
N ASP A 140 14.82 18.46 -22.74
CA ASP A 140 14.48 19.87 -22.96
C ASP A 140 15.32 20.77 -22.06
N LEU A 141 15.51 20.40 -20.79
CA LEU A 141 16.41 21.12 -19.87
C LEU A 141 17.86 21.11 -20.36
N ALA A 142 18.37 19.97 -20.83
CA ALA A 142 19.73 19.86 -21.35
C ALA A 142 19.94 20.76 -22.60
N ARG A 143 18.94 20.82 -23.49
CA ARG A 143 18.99 21.67 -24.69
C ARG A 143 18.88 23.16 -24.37
N SER A 144 18.14 23.52 -23.34
CA SER A 144 18.01 24.93 -22.94
C SER A 144 19.22 25.46 -22.16
N ALA A 145 20.09 24.59 -21.67
CA ALA A 145 21.31 24.92 -20.94
C ALA A 145 22.57 24.97 -21.86
N SER A 146 22.43 24.62 -23.14
CA SER A 146 23.49 24.70 -24.16
C SER A 146 23.30 25.92 -25.02
#